data_3db6a7ea94dc861efb6cf7cbbf5f03c8
#
_entry.id   3db6a7ea94dc861efb6cf7cbbf5f03c8
#
_cell.length_a   1.000
_cell.length_b   1.000
_cell.length_c   1.000
_cell.angle_alpha   90.00
_cell.angle_beta   90.00
_cell.angle_gamma   90.00
#
_symmetry.space_group_name_H-M   'P 1'
#
loop_
_entity.id
_entity.type
_entity.pdbx_description
1 polymer ?
#
loop_
_entity_poly.entity_id
_entity_poly.type
_entity_poly.pdbx_seq_one_letter_code
_entity_poly.pdbx_strand_id
1 'polypeptide(L)'
;KTHEITLIPDFDSPGHMGSLLEQNPEFALPDSKQQAVDVTNPAVIDWIIGIIDKIVDIFPDSDTFHIGADEFIDFRQIEKYPYLVEKTREKYGNKASGLEFYYDYVNQLTEHLQKKGKQVRIWNDGFLRKDLQSLVPLNKNVEVCYWTNWDKGMAEVKEWLAKGYTLINFCDNDL
;
A
#
# COMPACT_ATOMS: atom_id res chain seq x y z
N LYS A 1 -22.83 19.12 6.44
CA LYS A 1 -23.34 17.72 6.17
C LYS A 1 -24.82 17.77 5.79
N THR A 2 -25.15 18.27 4.57
CA THR A 2 -26.54 18.37 4.12
C THR A 2 -27.10 17.09 3.51
N HIS A 3 -26.27 16.05 3.28
CA HIS A 3 -26.67 14.83 2.56
C HIS A 3 -26.27 13.51 3.24
N GLU A 4 -25.82 13.54 4.50
CA GLU A 4 -25.40 12.34 5.25
C GLU A 4 -24.33 11.49 4.53
N ILE A 5 -23.53 12.11 3.66
CA ILE A 5 -22.43 11.47 2.94
C ILE A 5 -21.13 11.74 3.68
N THR A 6 -20.40 10.68 3.98
CA THR A 6 -19.01 10.77 4.50
C THR A 6 -18.04 10.76 3.33
N LEU A 7 -17.19 11.78 3.25
CA LEU A 7 -16.09 11.83 2.28
C LEU A 7 -14.89 11.10 2.88
N ILE A 8 -14.35 10.16 2.13
CA ILE A 8 -13.13 9.44 2.50
C ILE A 8 -12.05 9.87 1.51
N PRO A 9 -11.01 10.61 1.96
CA PRO A 9 -9.90 10.95 1.09
C PRO A 9 -9.12 9.69 0.72
N ASP A 10 -8.68 9.67 -0.54
CA ASP A 10 -7.81 8.65 -1.09
C ASP A 10 -6.54 9.32 -1.63
N PHE A 11 -5.38 8.78 -1.24
CA PHE A 11 -4.09 9.14 -1.81
C PHE A 11 -3.34 7.87 -2.15
N ASP A 12 -3.39 7.52 -3.41
CA ASP A 12 -2.87 6.26 -3.91
C ASP A 12 -1.34 6.29 -3.99
N SER A 13 -0.73 5.38 -3.22
CA SER A 13 0.71 5.18 -3.14
C SER A 13 1.02 3.77 -2.57
N PRO A 14 2.19 3.18 -2.84
CA PRO A 14 3.38 3.69 -3.53
C PRO A 14 3.34 3.53 -5.05
N GLY A 15 2.33 2.85 -5.63
CA GLY A 15 2.04 2.79 -7.04
C GLY A 15 1.32 4.06 -7.54
N HIS A 16 0.99 4.12 -8.83
CA HIS A 16 0.20 5.19 -9.45
C HIS A 16 0.74 6.62 -9.27
N MET A 17 2.03 6.75 -8.94
CA MET A 17 2.68 8.01 -8.59
C MET A 17 3.24 8.79 -9.79
N GLY A 18 2.97 8.37 -11.02
CA GLY A 18 3.58 8.89 -12.25
C GLY A 18 3.56 10.41 -12.34
N SER A 19 2.42 11.05 -12.14
CA SER A 19 2.28 12.52 -12.25
C SER A 19 3.13 13.31 -11.23
N LEU A 20 3.31 12.77 -10.03
CA LEU A 20 4.16 13.39 -9.00
C LEU A 20 5.65 13.11 -9.26
N LEU A 21 5.97 11.95 -9.81
CA LEU A 21 7.34 11.54 -10.14
C LEU A 21 7.88 12.22 -11.40
N GLU A 22 7.02 12.73 -12.28
CA GLU A 22 7.46 13.61 -13.39
C GLU A 22 8.19 14.86 -12.88
N GLN A 23 7.81 15.37 -11.72
CA GLN A 23 8.42 16.54 -11.10
C GLN A 23 9.47 16.20 -10.03
N ASN A 24 9.50 14.94 -9.57
CA ASN A 24 10.40 14.46 -8.52
C ASN A 24 10.98 13.09 -8.92
N PRO A 25 11.69 13.01 -10.07
CA PRO A 25 12.16 11.73 -10.62
C PRO A 25 13.15 11.00 -9.72
N GLU A 26 13.85 11.72 -8.84
CA GLU A 26 14.76 11.16 -7.84
C GLU A 26 14.07 10.33 -6.75
N PHE A 27 12.74 10.43 -6.63
CA PHE A 27 11.94 9.66 -5.69
C PHE A 27 11.37 8.38 -6.28
N ALA A 28 11.59 8.17 -7.59
CA ALA A 28 11.10 6.99 -8.27
C ALA A 28 11.88 5.73 -7.87
N LEU A 29 11.17 4.63 -7.66
CA LEU A 29 11.78 3.30 -7.54
C LEU A 29 12.50 2.97 -8.87
N PRO A 30 13.77 2.60 -8.87
CA PRO A 30 14.46 2.09 -10.06
C PRO A 30 13.67 0.96 -10.74
N ASP A 31 13.69 0.95 -12.05
CA ASP A 31 12.99 -0.02 -12.90
C ASP A 31 11.44 0.04 -12.89
N SER A 32 10.84 0.95 -12.11
CA SER A 32 9.37 1.15 -12.07
C SER A 32 8.82 1.98 -13.22
N LYS A 33 9.67 2.46 -14.13
CA LYS A 33 9.29 3.42 -15.21
C LYS A 33 8.63 4.68 -14.66
N GLN A 34 9.06 5.14 -13.50
CA GLN A 34 8.51 6.30 -12.78
C GLN A 34 7.00 6.15 -12.43
N GLN A 35 6.53 4.93 -12.20
CA GLN A 35 5.15 4.68 -11.77
C GLN A 35 5.04 4.44 -10.26
N ALA A 36 6.14 4.10 -9.60
CA ALA A 36 6.16 3.79 -8.18
C ALA A 36 7.26 4.57 -7.46
N VAL A 37 7.01 4.97 -6.21
CA VAL A 37 8.02 5.63 -5.36
C VAL A 37 8.97 4.61 -4.75
N ASP A 38 10.20 5.06 -4.46
CA ASP A 38 11.21 4.24 -3.79
C ASP A 38 10.90 4.08 -2.30
N VAL A 39 10.19 3.01 -1.97
CA VAL A 39 9.83 2.65 -0.58
C VAL A 39 11.02 2.27 0.29
N THR A 40 12.23 2.15 -0.29
CA THR A 40 13.47 1.88 0.46
C THR A 40 14.11 3.15 1.01
N ASN A 41 13.69 4.31 0.51
CA ASN A 41 14.26 5.61 0.84
C ASN A 41 13.43 6.33 1.91
N PRO A 42 13.96 6.54 3.13
CA PRO A 42 13.22 7.24 4.19
C PRO A 42 12.77 8.65 3.81
N ALA A 43 13.56 9.39 3.02
CA ALA A 43 13.20 10.75 2.59
C ALA A 43 11.94 10.74 1.70
N VAL A 44 11.73 9.68 0.91
CA VAL A 44 10.52 9.50 0.10
C VAL A 44 9.32 9.24 1.00
N ILE A 45 9.48 8.42 2.03
CA ILE A 45 8.42 8.14 3.01
C ILE A 45 8.00 9.42 3.73
N ASP A 46 8.96 10.23 4.19
CA ASP A 46 8.71 11.52 4.83
C ASP A 46 8.00 12.49 3.89
N TRP A 47 8.36 12.51 2.61
CA TRP A 47 7.70 13.33 1.60
C TRP A 47 6.23 12.92 1.41
N ILE A 48 5.95 11.61 1.29
CA ILE A 48 4.57 11.07 1.19
C ILE A 48 3.77 11.42 2.44
N ILE A 49 4.33 11.23 3.62
CA ILE A 49 3.68 11.61 4.89
C ILE A 49 3.32 13.09 4.89
N GLY A 50 4.22 13.95 4.41
CA GLY A 50 3.94 15.39 4.30
C GLY A 50 2.78 15.74 3.34
N ILE A 51 2.56 14.95 2.29
CA ILE A 51 1.40 15.09 1.40
C ILE A 51 0.13 14.61 2.11
N ILE A 52 0.16 13.43 2.70
CA ILE A 52 -0.95 12.84 3.45
C ILE A 52 -1.42 13.80 4.56
N ASP A 53 -0.51 14.41 5.30
CA ASP A 53 -0.84 15.35 6.36
C ASP A 53 -1.65 16.54 5.85
N LYS A 54 -1.28 17.11 4.70
CA LYS A 54 -2.04 18.20 4.07
C LYS A 54 -3.44 17.74 3.65
N ILE A 55 -3.58 16.51 3.17
CA ILE A 55 -4.90 15.96 2.80
C ILE A 55 -5.74 15.74 4.06
N VAL A 56 -5.16 15.22 5.14
CA VAL A 56 -5.84 15.06 6.44
C VAL A 56 -6.38 16.40 6.94
N ASP A 57 -5.59 17.48 6.81
CA ASP A 57 -6.00 18.84 7.23
C ASP A 57 -7.17 19.38 6.38
N ILE A 58 -7.24 18.99 5.09
CA ILE A 58 -8.36 19.37 4.20
C ILE A 58 -9.66 18.60 4.55
N PHE A 59 -9.52 17.35 5.06
CA PHE A 59 -10.64 16.48 5.41
C PHE A 59 -10.69 16.16 6.92
N PRO A 60 -10.83 17.19 7.79
CA PRO A 60 -10.77 16.98 9.24
C PRO A 60 -11.91 16.12 9.78
N ASP A 61 -13.08 16.17 9.12
CA ASP A 61 -14.28 15.42 9.51
C ASP A 61 -14.28 13.95 9.06
N SER A 62 -13.29 13.51 8.28
CA SER A 62 -13.19 12.12 7.86
C SER A 62 -12.47 11.30 8.92
N ASP A 63 -13.12 10.28 9.44
CA ASP A 63 -12.50 9.33 10.37
C ASP A 63 -11.66 8.25 9.64
N THR A 64 -11.72 8.23 8.30
CA THR A 64 -11.08 7.21 7.47
C THR A 64 -10.21 7.86 6.40
N PHE A 65 -9.08 7.20 6.08
CA PHE A 65 -8.18 7.58 4.99
C PHE A 65 -7.80 6.33 4.19
N HIS A 66 -7.94 6.39 2.87
CA HIS A 66 -7.49 5.33 1.96
C HIS A 66 -6.10 5.68 1.43
N ILE A 67 -5.14 4.77 1.54
CA ILE A 67 -3.76 5.00 1.08
C ILE A 67 -3.43 4.29 -0.23
N GLY A 68 -4.43 3.73 -0.91
CA GLY A 68 -4.25 2.96 -2.13
C GLY A 68 -3.56 1.63 -1.85
N ALA A 69 -2.27 1.59 -2.11
CA ALA A 69 -1.40 0.43 -1.94
C ALA A 69 -1.73 -0.73 -2.91
N ASP A 70 -2.28 -0.41 -4.08
CA ASP A 70 -2.47 -1.34 -5.18
C ASP A 70 -1.38 -1.17 -6.24
N GLU A 71 -1.23 -2.20 -7.04
CA GLU A 71 -0.43 -2.22 -8.28
C GLU A 71 0.97 -1.58 -8.15
N PHE A 72 1.59 -1.67 -6.95
CA PHE A 72 2.91 -1.10 -6.69
C PHE A 72 3.94 -1.50 -7.74
N ILE A 73 4.06 -2.82 -7.98
CA ILE A 73 4.92 -3.43 -9.00
C ILE A 73 4.27 -4.72 -9.50
N ASP A 74 4.76 -5.28 -10.61
CA ASP A 74 4.34 -6.64 -11.00
C ASP A 74 5.03 -7.69 -10.10
N PHE A 75 4.36 -8.07 -9.03
CA PHE A 75 4.87 -9.04 -8.04
C PHE A 75 5.18 -10.41 -8.63
N ARG A 76 4.59 -10.78 -9.78
CA ARG A 76 4.89 -12.04 -10.50
C ARG A 76 6.23 -11.99 -11.21
N GLN A 77 6.84 -10.81 -11.33
CA GLN A 77 8.09 -10.54 -12.03
C GLN A 77 9.04 -9.74 -11.14
N ILE A 78 9.10 -10.10 -9.83
CA ILE A 78 9.91 -9.38 -8.83
C ILE A 78 11.39 -9.28 -9.23
N GLU A 79 11.88 -10.22 -10.04
CA GLU A 79 13.25 -10.23 -10.58
C GLU A 79 13.54 -9.07 -11.52
N LYS A 80 12.52 -8.37 -12.02
CA LYS A 80 12.68 -7.13 -12.81
C LYS A 80 12.99 -5.91 -11.96
N TYR A 81 12.96 -6.04 -10.63
CA TYR A 81 13.24 -4.98 -9.67
C TYR A 81 14.45 -5.34 -8.79
N PRO A 82 15.63 -5.56 -9.41
CA PRO A 82 16.82 -6.05 -8.68
C PRO A 82 17.26 -5.11 -7.56
N TYR A 83 17.14 -3.79 -7.76
CA TYR A 83 17.43 -2.80 -6.73
C TYR A 83 16.57 -3.02 -5.47
N LEU A 84 15.25 -3.15 -5.64
CA LEU A 84 14.34 -3.39 -4.51
C LEU A 84 14.68 -4.69 -3.79
N VAL A 85 14.93 -5.77 -4.53
CA VAL A 85 15.29 -7.08 -3.96
C VAL A 85 16.60 -7.02 -3.19
N GLU A 86 17.63 -6.35 -3.74
CA GLU A 86 18.93 -6.17 -3.09
C GLU A 86 18.77 -5.40 -1.77
N LYS A 87 18.14 -4.20 -1.81
CA LYS A 87 17.88 -3.38 -0.63
C LYS A 87 17.08 -4.13 0.44
N THR A 88 16.10 -4.91 0.01
CA THR A 88 15.29 -5.71 0.91
C THR A 88 16.14 -6.79 1.61
N ARG A 89 17.00 -7.46 0.87
CA ARG A 89 17.91 -8.49 1.45
C ARG A 89 18.98 -7.88 2.35
N GLU A 90 19.49 -6.70 2.04
CA GLU A 90 20.40 -5.96 2.92
C GLU A 90 19.78 -5.70 4.30
N LYS A 91 18.51 -5.27 4.34
CA LYS A 91 17.83 -4.91 5.59
C LYS A 91 17.23 -6.10 6.34
N TYR A 92 16.56 -7.02 5.62
CA TYR A 92 15.75 -8.09 6.23
C TYR A 92 16.39 -9.48 6.10
N GLY A 93 17.54 -9.58 5.45
CA GLY A 93 18.30 -10.83 5.27
C GLY A 93 17.97 -11.58 3.98
N ASN A 94 18.81 -12.56 3.66
CA ASN A 94 18.82 -13.26 2.36
C ASN A 94 17.52 -14.03 2.02
N LYS A 95 16.66 -14.28 3.01
CA LYS A 95 15.36 -14.94 2.80
C LYS A 95 14.24 -13.98 2.44
N ALA A 96 14.51 -12.67 2.46
CA ALA A 96 13.54 -11.66 2.12
C ALA A 96 13.15 -11.74 0.64
N SER A 97 11.87 -11.52 0.38
CA SER A 97 11.25 -11.73 -0.93
C SER A 97 11.34 -10.52 -1.87
N GLY A 98 11.49 -9.32 -1.31
CA GLY A 98 11.33 -8.05 -2.00
C GLY A 98 10.07 -7.27 -1.57
N LEU A 99 9.15 -7.92 -0.84
CA LEU A 99 7.91 -7.30 -0.36
C LEU A 99 8.07 -6.56 0.97
N GLU A 100 9.14 -6.81 1.71
CA GLU A 100 9.29 -6.36 3.09
C GLU A 100 9.25 -4.83 3.22
N PHE A 101 9.92 -4.10 2.31
CA PHE A 101 9.86 -2.64 2.30
C PHE A 101 8.48 -2.10 1.94
N TYR A 102 7.75 -2.78 1.05
CA TYR A 102 6.39 -2.40 0.70
C TYR A 102 5.43 -2.58 1.89
N TYR A 103 5.53 -3.71 2.60
CA TYR A 103 4.75 -3.95 3.83
C TYR A 103 5.12 -2.94 4.92
N ASP A 104 6.41 -2.67 5.10
CA ASP A 104 6.93 -1.72 6.08
C ASP A 104 6.43 -0.30 5.78
N TYR A 105 6.42 0.10 4.50
CA TYR A 105 5.87 1.37 4.02
C TYR A 105 4.40 1.51 4.41
N VAL A 106 3.56 0.54 4.08
CA VAL A 106 2.12 0.57 4.42
C VAL A 106 1.92 0.59 5.94
N ASN A 107 2.72 -0.18 6.68
CA ASN A 107 2.66 -0.18 8.15
C ASN A 107 3.02 1.20 8.73
N GLN A 108 4.05 1.86 8.23
CA GLN A 108 4.48 3.19 8.67
C GLN A 108 3.39 4.24 8.42
N LEU A 109 2.79 4.27 7.21
CA LEU A 109 1.68 5.17 6.90
C LEU A 109 0.45 4.87 7.78
N THR A 110 0.16 3.60 8.00
CA THR A 110 -0.94 3.16 8.88
C THR A 110 -0.74 3.67 10.31
N GLU A 111 0.44 3.46 10.88
CA GLU A 111 0.75 3.94 12.22
C GLU A 111 0.71 5.47 12.34
N HIS A 112 1.18 6.17 11.31
CA HIS A 112 1.14 7.64 11.26
C HIS A 112 -0.31 8.15 11.27
N LEU A 113 -1.17 7.62 10.40
CA LEU A 113 -2.56 8.00 10.30
C LEU A 113 -3.37 7.62 11.55
N GLN A 114 -3.09 6.47 12.16
CA GLN A 114 -3.72 6.06 13.42
C GLN A 114 -3.39 7.00 14.58
N LYS A 115 -2.15 7.52 14.67
CA LYS A 115 -1.79 8.56 15.65
C LYS A 115 -2.59 9.85 15.46
N LYS A 116 -3.11 10.07 14.25
CA LYS A 116 -4.03 11.19 13.92
C LYS A 116 -5.51 10.81 14.07
N GLY A 117 -5.81 9.63 14.61
CA GLY A 117 -7.18 9.16 14.83
C GLY A 117 -7.90 8.69 13.58
N LYS A 118 -7.17 8.37 12.49
CA LYS A 118 -7.77 7.90 11.25
C LYS A 118 -7.76 6.37 11.16
N GLN A 119 -8.88 5.78 10.74
CA GLN A 119 -8.94 4.41 10.24
C GLN A 119 -8.31 4.35 8.86
N VAL A 120 -7.46 3.34 8.60
CA VAL A 120 -6.72 3.23 7.34
C VAL A 120 -7.30 2.13 6.48
N ARG A 121 -7.50 2.43 5.18
CA ARG A 121 -7.91 1.49 4.14
C ARG A 121 -6.81 1.28 3.12
N ILE A 122 -6.75 0.05 2.61
CA ILE A 122 -5.83 -0.37 1.54
C ILE A 122 -6.56 -1.28 0.55
N TRP A 123 -6.07 -1.37 -0.68
CA TRP A 123 -6.46 -2.42 -1.62
C TRP A 123 -5.78 -3.75 -1.28
N ASN A 124 -6.33 -4.87 -1.77
CA ASN A 124 -5.88 -6.21 -1.33
C ASN A 124 -4.76 -6.84 -2.17
N ASP A 125 -4.56 -6.42 -3.40
CA ASP A 125 -3.83 -7.17 -4.44
C ASP A 125 -2.34 -7.41 -4.17
N GLY A 126 -1.69 -6.51 -3.42
CA GLY A 126 -0.26 -6.61 -3.09
C GLY A 126 0.06 -7.44 -1.84
N PHE A 127 -0.96 -7.86 -1.07
CA PHE A 127 -0.76 -8.43 0.27
C PHE A 127 -1.23 -9.88 0.39
N LEU A 128 -0.66 -10.59 1.37
CA LEU A 128 -0.96 -12.00 1.65
C LEU A 128 -0.87 -12.90 0.40
N ARG A 129 0.05 -12.60 -0.49
CA ARG A 129 0.24 -13.39 -1.70
C ARG A 129 0.70 -14.82 -1.35
N LYS A 130 0.24 -15.80 -2.12
CA LYS A 130 0.59 -17.23 -1.97
C LYS A 130 1.93 -17.54 -2.63
N ASP A 131 2.24 -16.82 -3.70
CA ASP A 131 3.43 -17.00 -4.54
C ASP A 131 4.65 -16.21 -4.06
N LEU A 132 4.44 -15.16 -3.26
CA LEU A 132 5.50 -14.31 -2.75
C LEU A 132 5.12 -13.80 -1.35
N GLN A 133 5.83 -14.25 -0.32
CA GLN A 133 5.49 -13.93 1.08
C GLN A 133 6.51 -12.97 1.69
N SER A 134 6.01 -11.98 2.41
CA SER A 134 6.84 -11.07 3.21
C SER A 134 7.17 -11.64 4.58
N LEU A 135 8.40 -11.39 5.05
CA LEU A 135 8.80 -11.64 6.44
C LEU A 135 8.22 -10.60 7.40
N VAL A 136 7.85 -9.41 6.88
CA VAL A 136 7.20 -8.35 7.65
C VAL A 136 5.69 -8.59 7.64
N PRO A 137 5.03 -8.68 8.80
CA PRO A 137 3.58 -8.82 8.85
C PRO A 137 2.89 -7.50 8.47
N LEU A 138 1.76 -7.59 7.80
CA LEU A 138 0.89 -6.42 7.57
C LEU A 138 0.20 -6.03 8.88
N ASN A 139 0.10 -4.72 9.16
CA ASN A 139 -0.60 -4.18 10.31
C ASN A 139 -2.06 -4.67 10.35
N LYS A 140 -2.50 -5.18 11.51
CA LYS A 140 -3.83 -5.77 11.68
C LYS A 140 -4.97 -4.76 11.74
N ASN A 141 -4.63 -3.51 11.95
CA ASN A 141 -5.62 -2.44 12.10
C ASN A 141 -5.99 -1.78 10.76
N VAL A 142 -5.52 -2.30 9.63
CA VAL A 142 -5.99 -1.84 8.32
C VAL A 142 -7.33 -2.49 7.99
N GLU A 143 -8.21 -1.74 7.33
CA GLU A 143 -9.38 -2.27 6.63
C GLU A 143 -8.97 -2.55 5.19
N VAL A 144 -9.25 -3.75 4.71
CA VAL A 144 -8.85 -4.18 3.38
C VAL A 144 -10.03 -4.08 2.43
N CYS A 145 -9.91 -3.22 1.44
CA CYS A 145 -10.84 -3.08 0.33
C CYS A 145 -10.56 -4.19 -0.69
N TYR A 146 -11.39 -5.23 -0.66
CA TYR A 146 -11.22 -6.41 -1.50
C TYR A 146 -11.87 -6.17 -2.85
N TRP A 147 -11.06 -5.96 -3.90
CA TRP A 147 -11.52 -5.60 -5.24
C TRP A 147 -11.15 -6.62 -6.32
N THR A 148 -10.17 -7.46 -6.05
CA THR A 148 -9.62 -8.34 -7.09
C THR A 148 -9.23 -9.71 -6.55
N ASN A 149 -9.47 -10.74 -7.38
CA ASN A 149 -9.12 -12.15 -7.12
C ASN A 149 -8.72 -12.91 -8.40
N TRP A 150 -8.50 -12.24 -9.52
CA TRP A 150 -8.20 -12.89 -10.81
C TRP A 150 -6.82 -13.54 -10.87
N ASP A 151 -5.88 -13.11 -10.03
CA ASP A 151 -4.55 -13.72 -9.94
C ASP A 151 -4.54 -14.84 -8.89
N LYS A 152 -4.13 -16.04 -9.31
CA LYS A 152 -4.02 -17.21 -8.41
C LYS A 152 -3.05 -17.01 -7.25
N GLY A 153 -2.11 -16.06 -7.39
CA GLY A 153 -1.20 -15.66 -6.30
C GLY A 153 -1.88 -14.87 -5.19
N MET A 154 -3.06 -14.30 -5.41
CA MET A 154 -3.77 -13.50 -4.41
C MET A 154 -4.46 -14.37 -3.36
N ALA A 155 -4.57 -13.83 -2.14
CA ALA A 155 -5.32 -14.46 -1.05
C ALA A 155 -6.82 -14.34 -1.30
N GLU A 156 -7.55 -15.42 -1.03
CA GLU A 156 -9.01 -15.44 -1.05
C GLU A 156 -9.60 -14.77 0.19
N VAL A 157 -10.85 -14.31 0.10
CA VAL A 157 -11.59 -13.69 1.22
C VAL A 157 -11.47 -14.50 2.52
N LYS A 158 -11.66 -15.83 2.45
CA LYS A 158 -11.55 -16.71 3.64
C LYS A 158 -10.18 -16.68 4.31
N GLU A 159 -9.10 -16.47 3.54
CA GLU A 159 -7.74 -16.44 4.05
C GLU A 159 -7.47 -15.13 4.81
N TRP A 160 -7.99 -14.01 4.30
CA TRP A 160 -7.96 -12.73 4.98
C TRP A 160 -8.73 -12.76 6.31
N LEU A 161 -9.97 -13.27 6.28
CA LEU A 161 -10.81 -13.39 7.47
C LEU A 161 -10.20 -14.34 8.51
N ALA A 162 -9.63 -15.47 8.09
CA ALA A 162 -8.93 -16.40 8.97
C ALA A 162 -7.69 -15.77 9.66
N LYS A 163 -7.10 -14.79 9.03
CA LYS A 163 -5.99 -14.00 9.61
C LYS A 163 -6.47 -12.83 10.47
N GLY A 164 -7.79 -12.60 10.59
CA GLY A 164 -8.38 -11.58 11.45
C GLY A 164 -8.38 -10.17 10.88
N TYR A 165 -8.34 -10.00 9.55
CA TYR A 165 -8.51 -8.69 8.91
C TYR A 165 -9.98 -8.35 8.70
N THR A 166 -10.30 -7.06 8.76
CA THR A 166 -11.58 -6.52 8.34
C THR A 166 -11.57 -6.33 6.83
N LEU A 167 -12.61 -6.84 6.15
CA LEU A 167 -12.77 -6.71 4.70
C LEU A 167 -13.97 -5.84 4.35
N ILE A 168 -13.80 -5.02 3.31
CA ILE A 168 -14.86 -4.29 2.63
C ILE A 168 -14.92 -4.81 1.19
N ASN A 169 -16.09 -5.21 0.74
CA ASN A 169 -16.27 -5.75 -0.61
C ASN A 169 -16.33 -4.62 -1.65
N PHE A 170 -15.42 -4.65 -2.59
CA PHE A 170 -15.38 -3.79 -3.77
C PHE A 170 -15.38 -4.60 -5.08
N CYS A 171 -15.59 -5.92 -5.01
CA CYS A 171 -15.71 -6.73 -6.22
C CYS A 171 -17.01 -6.39 -6.96
N ASP A 172 -16.93 -6.33 -8.30
CA ASP A 172 -18.10 -6.31 -9.14
C ASP A 172 -18.92 -7.59 -8.93
N ASN A 173 -20.24 -7.42 -8.76
CA ASN A 173 -21.16 -8.54 -8.59
C ASN A 173 -21.59 -9.18 -9.91
N ASP A 174 -20.83 -9.00 -10.98
CA ASP A 174 -21.01 -9.71 -12.23
C ASP A 174 -20.52 -11.16 -12.10
N LEU A 175 -21.27 -11.91 -11.28
CA LEU A 175 -21.20 -13.37 -11.16
C LEU A 175 -22.48 -13.97 -11.71
#